data_faf096ae9e0da5ab95a5dd6ab04c1bf1
#
_entry.id   faf096ae9e0da5ab95a5dd6ab04c1bf1
#
_cell.length_a   1.000
_cell.length_b   1.000
_cell.length_c   1.000
_cell.angle_alpha   90.00
_cell.angle_beta   90.00
_cell.angle_gamma   90.00
#
_symmetry.space_group_name_H-M   'P 1'
#
loop_
_entity.id
_entity.type
_entity.pdbx_description
1 polymer ?
#
loop_
_entity_poly.entity_id
_entity_poly.type
_entity_poly.pdbx_seq_one_letter_code
_entity_poly.pdbx_strand_id
1 'polypeptide(L)'
;MDIGGIGKGYATELIKNELIEKGLETGILSVGGDVAIIGENPTKKDGEFKIAVQDPSLSEDHPYSSVVAIKNTSLVTSGDYQRYFEIDGKKYHHIIDPDTNFPSTNFKSVSVMTDDIAKADALSTTLFIKDLDEGKKLAEKYKAEALWIDQDGKIYKTKNWDKYETEKN
;
A
#
# COMPACT_ATOMS: atom_id res chain seq x y z
N MET A 1 -8.80 -19.94 10.27
CA MET A 1 -8.32 -19.27 9.04
C MET A 1 -8.38 -17.78 9.32
N ASP A 2 -7.31 -17.06 9.13
CA ASP A 2 -7.24 -15.60 9.24
C ASP A 2 -7.19 -15.01 7.82
N ILE A 3 -8.02 -14.00 7.55
CA ILE A 3 -8.11 -13.30 6.26
C ILE A 3 -7.61 -11.85 6.37
N GLY A 4 -6.91 -11.50 7.48
CA GLY A 4 -6.47 -10.13 7.76
C GLY A 4 -5.63 -9.49 6.67
N GLY A 5 -4.82 -10.28 5.96
CA GLY A 5 -3.95 -9.80 4.88
C GLY A 5 -4.61 -9.66 3.49
N ILE A 6 -5.94 -9.89 3.37
CA ILE A 6 -6.67 -9.77 2.10
C ILE A 6 -8.12 -9.31 2.26
N GLY A 7 -8.69 -9.48 3.46
CA GLY A 7 -10.14 -9.33 3.67
C GLY A 7 -10.62 -7.90 3.43
N LYS A 8 -9.82 -6.91 3.78
CA LYS A 8 -10.13 -5.49 3.62
C LYS A 8 -10.13 -5.10 2.14
N GLY A 9 -9.07 -5.45 1.42
CA GLY A 9 -8.96 -5.21 -0.03
C GLY A 9 -10.04 -5.94 -0.82
N TYR A 10 -10.33 -7.19 -0.48
CA TYR A 10 -11.38 -7.96 -1.14
C TYR A 10 -12.77 -7.33 -0.98
N ALA A 11 -13.12 -6.91 0.25
CA ALA A 11 -14.38 -6.23 0.49
C ALA A 11 -14.47 -4.88 -0.26
N THR A 12 -13.37 -4.14 -0.31
CA THR A 12 -13.31 -2.86 -1.03
C THR A 12 -13.43 -3.07 -2.55
N GLU A 13 -12.82 -4.13 -3.11
CA GLU A 13 -12.95 -4.46 -4.53
C GLU A 13 -14.39 -4.81 -4.92
N LEU A 14 -15.09 -5.58 -4.07
CA LEU A 14 -16.50 -5.88 -4.30
C LEU A 14 -17.36 -4.61 -4.30
N ILE A 15 -17.16 -3.72 -3.32
CA ILE A 15 -17.87 -2.43 -3.24
C ILE A 15 -17.56 -1.56 -4.46
N LYS A 16 -16.29 -1.46 -4.85
CA LYS A 16 -15.85 -0.71 -6.03
C LYS A 16 -16.58 -1.18 -7.28
N ASN A 17 -16.62 -2.49 -7.52
CA ASN A 17 -17.27 -3.08 -8.68
C ASN A 17 -18.79 -2.85 -8.66
N GLU A 18 -19.45 -3.01 -7.51
CA GLU A 18 -20.88 -2.72 -7.38
C GLU A 18 -21.21 -1.24 -7.67
N LEU A 19 -20.37 -0.31 -7.21
CA LEU A 19 -20.56 1.12 -7.48
C LEU A 19 -20.40 1.45 -8.96
N ILE A 20 -19.42 0.85 -9.63
CA ILE A 20 -19.21 1.00 -11.09
C ILE A 20 -20.43 0.45 -11.86
N GLU A 21 -20.93 -0.74 -11.48
CA GLU A 21 -22.13 -1.34 -12.10
C GLU A 21 -23.39 -0.46 -11.90
N LYS A 22 -23.46 0.29 -10.80
CA LYS A 22 -24.52 1.27 -10.53
C LYS A 22 -24.32 2.63 -11.21
N GLY A 23 -23.27 2.76 -12.03
CA GLY A 23 -23.01 3.96 -12.85
C GLY A 23 -22.10 4.99 -12.20
N LEU A 24 -21.32 4.64 -11.17
CA LEU A 24 -20.30 5.54 -10.64
C LEU A 24 -19.13 5.58 -11.61
N GLU A 25 -18.89 6.74 -12.24
CA GLU A 25 -17.82 6.93 -13.23
C GLU A 25 -16.50 7.42 -12.59
N THR A 26 -16.57 8.12 -11.45
CA THR A 26 -15.39 8.64 -10.77
C THR A 26 -15.58 8.69 -9.26
N GLY A 27 -14.53 8.36 -8.51
CA GLY A 27 -14.55 8.40 -7.06
C GLY A 27 -13.29 7.87 -6.41
N ILE A 28 -13.20 8.09 -5.10
CA ILE A 28 -12.17 7.51 -4.23
C ILE A 28 -12.86 6.73 -3.12
N LEU A 29 -12.50 5.45 -2.99
CA LEU A 29 -12.83 4.63 -1.82
C LEU A 29 -11.61 4.56 -0.92
N SER A 30 -11.78 4.95 0.34
CA SER A 30 -10.71 4.81 1.36
C SER A 30 -11.23 3.97 2.52
N VAL A 31 -10.61 2.83 2.73
CA VAL A 31 -11.02 1.86 3.77
C VAL A 31 -9.82 1.48 4.62
N GLY A 32 -9.73 2.07 5.82
CA GLY A 32 -8.64 1.80 6.76
C GLY A 32 -7.25 2.09 6.20
N GLY A 33 -7.12 3.12 5.37
CA GLY A 33 -5.86 3.51 4.73
C GLY A 33 -5.62 2.92 3.33
N ASP A 34 -6.38 1.90 2.93
CA ASP A 34 -6.36 1.42 1.54
C ASP A 34 -7.19 2.35 0.67
N VAL A 35 -6.68 2.67 -0.50
CA VAL A 35 -7.30 3.61 -1.43
C VAL A 35 -7.54 2.92 -2.77
N ALA A 36 -8.79 2.93 -3.25
CA ALA A 36 -9.15 2.55 -4.60
C ALA A 36 -9.69 3.77 -5.35
N ILE A 37 -9.16 4.05 -6.54
CA ILE A 37 -9.59 5.13 -7.39
C ILE A 37 -10.40 4.56 -8.56
N ILE A 38 -11.60 5.10 -8.73
CA ILE A 38 -12.50 4.79 -9.83
C ILE A 38 -12.39 5.91 -10.86
N GLY A 39 -12.12 5.55 -12.11
CA GLY A 39 -12.09 6.49 -13.23
C GLY A 39 -11.01 7.56 -13.13
N GLU A 40 -11.34 8.74 -13.66
CA GLU A 40 -10.44 9.90 -13.74
C GLU A 40 -10.98 11.07 -12.92
N ASN A 41 -10.07 11.92 -12.44
CA ASN A 41 -10.44 13.15 -11.73
C ASN A 41 -11.02 14.20 -12.72
N PRO A 42 -12.31 14.50 -12.66
CA PRO A 42 -12.96 15.40 -13.63
C PRO A 42 -12.53 16.87 -13.48
N THR A 43 -11.86 17.22 -12.39
CA THR A 43 -11.41 18.61 -12.12
C THR A 43 -9.97 18.84 -12.57
N LYS A 44 -9.26 17.79 -13.01
CA LYS A 44 -7.86 17.86 -13.43
C LYS A 44 -7.72 17.53 -14.91
N LYS A 45 -6.84 18.26 -15.59
CA LYS A 45 -6.63 18.08 -17.04
C LYS A 45 -5.99 16.73 -17.38
N ASP A 46 -5.14 16.22 -16.49
CA ASP A 46 -4.47 14.90 -16.58
C ASP A 46 -5.37 13.75 -16.09
N GLY A 47 -6.48 14.07 -15.45
CA GLY A 47 -7.41 13.09 -14.87
C GLY A 47 -6.88 12.38 -13.62
N GLU A 48 -5.78 12.84 -13.03
CA GLU A 48 -5.12 12.15 -11.92
C GLU A 48 -5.54 12.67 -10.55
N PHE A 49 -5.53 11.77 -9.58
CA PHE A 49 -5.67 12.08 -8.15
C PHE A 49 -4.30 11.99 -7.48
N LYS A 50 -3.95 12.97 -6.66
CA LYS A 50 -2.75 12.92 -5.82
C LYS A 50 -3.05 12.19 -4.53
N ILE A 51 -2.33 11.11 -4.28
CA ILE A 51 -2.44 10.29 -3.07
C ILE A 51 -1.08 10.28 -2.36
N ALA A 52 -1.10 10.64 -1.07
CA ALA A 52 0.11 10.61 -0.24
C ALA A 52 0.32 9.21 0.37
N VAL A 53 1.56 8.76 0.33
CA VAL A 53 2.04 7.59 1.09
C VAL A 53 2.54 8.08 2.44
N GLN A 54 1.88 7.69 3.52
CA GLN A 54 2.23 8.11 4.86
C GLN A 54 3.65 7.70 5.23
N ASP A 55 4.38 8.60 5.87
CA ASP A 55 5.68 8.26 6.43
C ASP A 55 5.52 7.42 7.72
N PRO A 56 6.19 6.25 7.84
CA PRO A 56 6.06 5.39 9.01
C PRO A 56 6.68 5.98 10.29
N SER A 57 7.47 7.04 10.20
CA SER A 57 7.98 7.76 11.38
C SER A 57 6.91 8.58 12.08
N LEU A 58 5.78 8.86 11.40
CA LEU A 58 4.68 9.68 11.87
C LEU A 58 5.12 11.10 12.28
N SER A 59 6.19 11.61 11.66
CA SER A 59 6.69 12.97 11.89
C SER A 59 5.69 14.01 11.37
N GLU A 60 5.42 15.04 12.15
CA GLU A 60 4.60 16.17 11.71
C GLU A 60 5.30 17.03 10.65
N ASP A 61 6.64 17.10 10.70
CA ASP A 61 7.45 17.85 9.73
C ASP A 61 7.53 17.14 8.37
N HIS A 62 7.43 15.79 8.38
CA HIS A 62 7.50 14.93 7.20
C HIS A 62 6.37 13.90 7.21
N PRO A 63 5.11 14.32 6.94
CA PRO A 63 3.94 13.44 7.13
C PRO A 63 3.81 12.34 6.07
N TYR A 64 4.54 12.44 4.96
CA TYR A 64 4.49 11.48 3.87
C TYR A 64 5.88 11.23 3.27
N SER A 65 6.12 10.01 2.80
CA SER A 65 7.38 9.60 2.16
C SER A 65 7.35 9.77 0.64
N SER A 66 6.16 9.82 0.05
CA SER A 66 5.94 9.95 -1.40
C SER A 66 4.54 10.47 -1.68
N VAL A 67 4.36 11.21 -2.76
CA VAL A 67 3.04 11.55 -3.31
C VAL A 67 2.97 11.01 -4.73
N VAL A 68 1.96 10.20 -5.02
CA VAL A 68 1.74 9.64 -6.35
C VAL A 68 0.51 10.26 -7.01
N ALA A 69 0.58 10.49 -8.32
CA ALA A 69 -0.54 10.90 -9.15
C ALA A 69 -1.02 9.69 -9.94
N ILE A 70 -2.25 9.28 -9.67
CA ILE A 70 -2.83 8.03 -10.20
C ILE A 70 -4.29 8.19 -10.59
N LYS A 71 -4.76 7.35 -11.50
CA LYS A 71 -6.16 7.22 -11.91
C LYS A 71 -6.50 5.77 -12.17
N ASN A 72 -7.74 5.39 -11.91
CA ASN A 72 -8.24 4.02 -12.09
C ASN A 72 -7.26 2.95 -11.56
N THR A 73 -6.75 3.17 -10.37
CA THR A 73 -5.67 2.39 -9.73
C THR A 73 -5.92 2.35 -8.24
N SER A 74 -5.39 1.34 -7.56
CA SER A 74 -5.45 1.22 -6.11
C SER A 74 -4.07 1.39 -5.49
N LEU A 75 -4.01 1.94 -4.28
CA LEU A 75 -2.82 2.06 -3.44
C LEU A 75 -3.12 1.51 -2.05
N VAL A 76 -2.35 0.52 -1.63
CA VAL A 76 -2.48 -0.12 -0.31
C VAL A 76 -1.14 -0.12 0.40
N THR A 77 -1.15 0.15 1.70
CA THR A 77 0.05 0.16 2.53
C THR A 77 -0.09 -0.79 3.71
N SER A 78 0.86 -1.71 3.84
CA SER A 78 1.10 -2.51 5.05
C SER A 78 2.24 -1.89 5.86
N GLY A 79 2.05 -1.76 7.19
CA GLY A 79 3.06 -1.15 8.06
C GLY A 79 3.03 -1.64 9.49
N ASP A 80 4.15 -1.51 10.20
CA ASP A 80 4.35 -1.96 11.58
C ASP A 80 3.90 -0.94 12.63
N TYR A 81 3.54 0.28 12.20
CA TYR A 81 3.32 1.44 13.07
C TYR A 81 1.84 1.68 13.45
N GLN A 82 0.89 1.03 12.79
CA GLN A 82 -0.55 1.24 13.03
C GLN A 82 -1.13 0.32 14.11
N ARG A 83 -0.70 -0.95 14.16
CA ARG A 83 -1.22 -1.97 15.07
C ARG A 83 -0.09 -2.78 15.67
N TYR A 84 0.33 -2.40 16.86
CA TYR A 84 1.38 -3.09 17.60
C TYR A 84 1.13 -2.97 19.10
N PHE A 85 1.84 -3.79 19.87
CA PHE A 85 2.04 -3.62 21.30
C PHE A 85 3.54 -3.66 21.60
N GLU A 86 3.93 -3.13 22.74
CA GLU A 86 5.32 -3.06 23.16
C GLU A 86 5.54 -3.82 24.45
N ILE A 87 6.57 -4.67 24.49
CA ILE A 87 7.02 -5.39 25.68
C ILE A 87 8.52 -5.19 25.81
N ASP A 88 8.98 -4.70 26.95
CA ASP A 88 10.40 -4.47 27.27
C ASP A 88 11.13 -3.65 26.17
N GLY A 89 10.47 -2.62 25.63
CA GLY A 89 11.00 -1.75 24.58
C GLY A 89 11.06 -2.39 23.18
N LYS A 90 10.50 -3.59 23.02
CA LYS A 90 10.40 -4.28 21.72
C LYS A 90 8.98 -4.23 21.17
N LYS A 91 8.85 -3.76 19.93
CA LYS A 91 7.59 -3.68 19.20
C LYS A 91 7.19 -5.04 18.62
N TYR A 92 5.92 -5.40 18.80
CA TYR A 92 5.29 -6.59 18.23
C TYR A 92 4.05 -6.18 17.46
N HIS A 93 4.15 -6.14 16.13
CA HIS A 93 3.04 -5.79 15.24
C HIS A 93 2.33 -7.03 14.70
N HIS A 94 1.20 -6.83 14.06
CA HIS A 94 0.26 -7.87 13.63
C HIS A 94 0.67 -8.65 12.37
N ILE A 95 1.70 -8.22 11.63
CA ILE A 95 2.14 -8.88 10.39
C ILE A 95 3.14 -9.95 10.76
N ILE A 96 2.65 -11.18 10.87
CA ILE A 96 3.45 -12.35 11.30
C ILE A 96 4.05 -13.04 10.08
N ASP A 97 5.34 -13.28 10.15
CA ASP A 97 6.05 -14.13 9.19
C ASP A 97 5.72 -15.61 9.49
N PRO A 98 5.11 -16.35 8.55
CA PRO A 98 4.71 -17.73 8.75
C PRO A 98 5.90 -18.71 8.92
N ASP A 99 7.10 -18.33 8.45
CA ASP A 99 8.28 -19.17 8.57
C ASP A 99 8.91 -19.08 9.97
N THR A 100 8.85 -17.90 10.60
CA THR A 100 9.42 -17.66 11.93
C THR A 100 8.37 -17.70 13.05
N ASN A 101 7.07 -17.50 12.74
CA ASN A 101 5.96 -17.28 13.67
C ASN A 101 6.11 -16.02 14.56
N PHE A 102 6.94 -15.07 14.12
CA PHE A 102 7.13 -13.77 14.77
C PHE A 102 6.80 -12.62 13.82
N PRO A 103 6.57 -11.40 14.33
CA PRO A 103 6.45 -10.22 13.49
C PRO A 103 7.64 -10.07 12.54
N SER A 104 7.37 -9.81 11.26
CA SER A 104 8.42 -9.55 10.27
C SER A 104 9.19 -8.27 10.63
N THR A 105 10.51 -8.28 10.44
CA THR A 105 11.38 -7.13 10.76
C THR A 105 12.06 -6.53 9.53
N ASN A 106 11.64 -6.93 8.33
CA ASN A 106 12.29 -6.50 7.09
C ASN A 106 12.04 -5.03 6.77
N PHE A 107 10.81 -4.56 6.98
CA PHE A 107 10.40 -3.20 6.61
C PHE A 107 9.54 -2.53 7.68
N LYS A 108 9.52 -1.18 7.69
CA LYS A 108 8.55 -0.37 8.45
C LYS A 108 7.23 -0.26 7.70
N SER A 109 7.30 -0.07 6.37
CA SER A 109 6.11 -0.02 5.52
C SER A 109 6.40 -0.52 4.11
N VAL A 110 5.35 -1.03 3.46
CA VAL A 110 5.36 -1.39 2.05
C VAL A 110 4.06 -0.92 1.42
N SER A 111 4.17 -0.08 0.41
CA SER A 111 3.03 0.42 -0.36
C SER A 111 3.01 -0.22 -1.74
N VAL A 112 1.84 -0.64 -2.19
CA VAL A 112 1.64 -1.35 -3.46
C VAL A 112 0.56 -0.66 -4.28
N MET A 113 0.86 -0.42 -5.56
CA MET A 113 -0.10 0.05 -6.56
C MET A 113 -0.40 -1.04 -7.58
N THR A 114 -1.69 -1.27 -7.84
CA THR A 114 -2.20 -2.13 -8.93
C THR A 114 -3.67 -1.80 -9.20
N ASP A 115 -4.22 -2.29 -10.28
CA ASP A 115 -5.59 -2.07 -10.73
C ASP A 115 -6.67 -2.68 -9.81
N ASP A 116 -6.32 -3.71 -9.05
CA ASP A 116 -7.19 -4.49 -8.16
C ASP A 116 -6.74 -4.28 -6.70
N ILE A 117 -7.62 -3.70 -5.86
CA ILE A 117 -7.28 -3.41 -4.46
C ILE A 117 -7.16 -4.67 -3.60
N ALA A 118 -7.86 -5.76 -3.93
CA ALA A 118 -7.70 -7.03 -3.24
C ALA A 118 -6.30 -7.62 -3.49
N LYS A 119 -5.84 -7.52 -4.74
CA LYS A 119 -4.48 -7.91 -5.13
C LYS A 119 -3.43 -7.01 -4.46
N ALA A 120 -3.67 -5.69 -4.38
CA ALA A 120 -2.78 -4.76 -3.70
C ALA A 120 -2.65 -5.06 -2.20
N ASP A 121 -3.77 -5.37 -1.51
CA ASP A 121 -3.80 -5.72 -0.08
C ASP A 121 -3.01 -7.01 0.19
N ALA A 122 -3.27 -8.08 -0.57
CA ALA A 122 -2.52 -9.34 -0.46
C ALA A 122 -1.02 -9.15 -0.75
N LEU A 123 -0.67 -8.38 -1.78
CA LEU A 123 0.72 -8.13 -2.14
C LEU A 123 1.42 -7.26 -1.10
N SER A 124 0.81 -6.20 -0.58
CA SER A 124 1.47 -5.32 0.41
C SER A 124 1.90 -6.10 1.65
N THR A 125 1.06 -7.02 2.13
CA THR A 125 1.38 -7.92 3.25
C THR A 125 2.46 -8.94 2.87
N THR A 126 2.37 -9.54 1.69
CA THR A 126 3.37 -10.52 1.23
C THR A 126 4.74 -9.88 1.04
N LEU A 127 4.79 -8.71 0.39
CA LEU A 127 6.03 -7.98 0.13
C LEU A 127 6.66 -7.43 1.42
N PHE A 128 5.85 -7.18 2.44
CA PHE A 128 6.33 -6.77 3.77
C PHE A 128 7.08 -7.89 4.50
N ILE A 129 6.67 -9.16 4.28
CA ILE A 129 7.28 -10.34 4.91
C ILE A 129 8.53 -10.80 4.15
N LYS A 130 8.50 -10.77 2.83
CA LYS A 130 9.60 -11.24 1.97
C LYS A 130 10.79 -10.28 1.99
N ASP A 131 11.99 -10.79 1.65
CA ASP A 131 13.13 -9.91 1.40
C ASP A 131 12.92 -9.04 0.15
N LEU A 132 13.74 -8.00 0.00
CA LEU A 132 13.59 -7.01 -1.06
C LEU A 132 13.69 -7.61 -2.48
N ASP A 133 14.58 -8.57 -2.69
CA ASP A 133 14.82 -9.14 -4.02
C ASP A 133 13.68 -10.08 -4.43
N GLU A 134 13.18 -10.90 -3.51
CA GLU A 134 11.96 -11.69 -3.72
C GLU A 134 10.75 -10.77 -3.92
N GLY A 135 10.63 -9.73 -3.10
CA GLY A 135 9.56 -8.73 -3.19
C GLY A 135 9.51 -8.06 -4.56
N LYS A 136 10.64 -7.62 -5.09
CA LYS A 136 10.73 -7.03 -6.45
C LYS A 136 10.31 -8.01 -7.55
N LYS A 137 10.73 -9.27 -7.46
CA LYS A 137 10.33 -10.31 -8.42
C LYS A 137 8.81 -10.59 -8.37
N LEU A 138 8.24 -10.59 -7.17
CA LEU A 138 6.79 -10.76 -6.99
C LEU A 138 6.01 -9.55 -7.54
N ALA A 139 6.44 -8.33 -7.23
CA ALA A 139 5.82 -7.13 -7.78
C ALA A 139 5.82 -7.15 -9.32
N GLU A 140 6.95 -7.48 -9.95
CA GLU A 140 7.05 -7.61 -11.41
C GLU A 140 6.13 -8.70 -11.95
N LYS A 141 6.13 -9.89 -11.33
CA LYS A 141 5.28 -11.03 -11.72
C LYS A 141 3.80 -10.67 -11.74
N TYR A 142 3.36 -9.89 -10.75
CA TYR A 142 1.96 -9.48 -10.61
C TYR A 142 1.65 -8.12 -11.24
N LYS A 143 2.60 -7.52 -11.96
CA LYS A 143 2.46 -6.21 -12.64
C LYS A 143 2.04 -5.11 -11.66
N ALA A 144 2.61 -5.12 -10.46
CA ALA A 144 2.38 -4.13 -9.42
C ALA A 144 3.62 -3.23 -9.30
N GLU A 145 3.39 -1.98 -8.95
CA GLU A 145 4.46 -1.09 -8.50
C GLU A 145 4.47 -1.05 -6.98
N ALA A 146 5.66 -0.99 -6.39
CA ALA A 146 5.81 -1.00 -4.95
C ALA A 146 6.92 -0.08 -4.45
N LEU A 147 6.71 0.45 -3.24
CA LEU A 147 7.66 1.23 -2.46
C LEU A 147 7.84 0.57 -1.10
N TRP A 148 9.07 0.33 -0.69
CA TRP A 148 9.45 -0.22 0.61
C TRP A 148 10.21 0.84 1.41
N ILE A 149 9.99 0.88 2.72
CA ILE A 149 10.77 1.66 3.68
C ILE A 149 11.33 0.68 4.70
N ASP A 150 12.65 0.55 4.77
CA ASP A 150 13.29 -0.37 5.72
C ASP A 150 13.36 0.19 7.14
N GLN A 151 13.96 -0.57 8.06
CA GLN A 151 14.07 -0.20 9.47
C GLN A 151 14.95 1.04 9.72
N ASP A 152 15.83 1.37 8.78
CA ASP A 152 16.68 2.57 8.82
C ASP A 152 16.05 3.78 8.13
N GLY A 153 14.84 3.61 7.55
CA GLY A 153 14.12 4.66 6.81
C GLY A 153 14.56 4.80 5.35
N LYS A 154 15.37 3.87 4.84
CA LYS A 154 15.79 3.90 3.45
C LYS A 154 14.66 3.42 2.54
N ILE A 155 14.44 4.16 1.46
CA ILE A 155 13.38 3.91 0.49
C ILE A 155 13.91 3.09 -0.69
N TYR A 156 13.17 2.05 -1.05
CA TYR A 156 13.38 1.25 -2.25
C TYR A 156 12.10 1.24 -3.08
N LYS A 157 12.24 1.12 -4.40
CA LYS A 157 11.12 1.20 -5.34
C LYS A 157 11.26 0.17 -6.45
N THR A 158 10.13 -0.20 -7.03
CA THR A 158 10.10 -0.85 -8.34
C THR A 158 10.49 0.15 -9.44
N LYS A 159 10.87 -0.38 -10.60
CA LYS A 159 11.43 0.40 -11.72
C LYS A 159 10.50 1.52 -12.22
N ASN A 160 9.19 1.33 -12.16
CA ASN A 160 8.26 2.29 -12.72
C ASN A 160 7.55 3.17 -11.68
N TRP A 161 7.79 2.98 -10.37
CA TRP A 161 7.19 3.81 -9.33
C TRP A 161 7.37 5.30 -9.60
N ASP A 162 8.58 5.71 -9.98
CA ASP A 162 8.93 7.12 -10.25
C ASP A 162 8.11 7.77 -11.39
N LYS A 163 7.40 6.98 -12.20
CA LYS A 163 6.51 7.52 -13.24
C LYS A 163 5.23 8.11 -12.65
N TYR A 164 4.84 7.66 -11.48
CA TYR A 164 3.65 8.09 -10.76
C TYR A 164 3.97 9.12 -9.68
N GLU A 165 5.23 9.19 -9.25
CA GLU A 165 5.64 10.04 -8.14
C GLU A 165 5.76 11.50 -8.55
N THR A 166 5.05 12.39 -7.85
CA THR A 166 5.04 13.83 -8.10
C THR A 166 5.82 14.62 -7.06
N GLU A 167 5.92 14.09 -5.84
CA GLU A 167 6.61 14.73 -4.72
C GLU A 167 7.37 13.65 -3.92
N LYS A 168 8.62 13.98 -3.55
CA LYS A 168 9.52 13.15 -2.72
C LYS A 168 9.84 13.91 -1.44
N ASN A 169 9.92 13.19 -0.35
CA ASN A 169 10.47 13.71 0.91
C ASN A 169 11.93 13.36 1.05
#